data_b85e1df7600f6f074f94b168aec95583
#
_entry.id   b85e1df7600f6f074f94b168aec95583
#
_cell.length_a   1.000
_cell.length_b   1.000
_cell.length_c   1.000
_cell.angle_alpha   90.00
_cell.angle_beta   90.00
_cell.angle_gamma   90.00
#
_symmetry.space_group_name_H-M   'P 1'
#
loop_
_entity.id
_entity.type
_entity.pdbx_description
1 polymer ?
#
loop_
_entity_poly.entity_id
_entity_poly.type
_entity_poly.pdbx_seq_one_letter_code
_entity_poly.pdbx_strand_id
1 'polypeptide(L)'
;MPVRPFQVKVPEAELTDLRRRIAATRWPARERVTDRSQGVQLGTLRELARYWTNEYDWRKCETRLNALPQFTTEIDGVDIHFIHVRSRQDNALPLIMTHGWPGSVIELLETVGPLTDPTSHGGNPNDAFHLVLPSLPGYGFSGEPTEPGWESGRIARAWATLMDRLGYTRYVAQGGDVGAAVTDAMGRQAPKGLLGIHINLLVASIGLEDKLPAKSEQERAAHGAVKTFTTDGFGYFLEQATRPQTIGYSLLDSPVGLAAWLLDHDTDSYYKISRAFVDGEPVGNLTRDNIIDNITLYWLTGTGASAAQWYWETGRAQAAARAAGQASSSGLGQGRLHDVPRRDLRCPAQLGRDGLPRPRLLQRDRQGRPLRRLGRTGALLRRSAGRIPATTLMVPLSSALPGRGFDADSGH
;
A
#
# COMPACT_ATOMS: atom_id res chain seq x y z
N MET A 1 25.65 3.74 2.20
CA MET A 1 25.44 3.94 3.63
C MET A 1 25.17 2.60 4.33
N PRO A 2 25.61 2.39 5.58
CA PRO A 2 25.42 1.12 6.28
C PRO A 2 23.94 0.93 6.68
N VAL A 3 23.54 -0.34 6.81
CA VAL A 3 22.29 -0.74 7.47
C VAL A 3 22.54 -0.68 8.99
N ARG A 4 21.68 0.04 9.72
CA ARG A 4 21.80 0.25 11.18
C ARG A 4 20.60 -0.38 11.88
N PRO A 5 20.78 -1.06 13.03
CA PRO A 5 19.66 -1.52 13.84
C PRO A 5 18.75 -0.35 14.25
N PHE A 6 17.45 -0.61 14.30
CA PHE A 6 16.44 0.33 14.76
C PHE A 6 15.56 -0.30 15.83
N GLN A 7 15.12 0.48 16.78
CA GLN A 7 14.19 0.07 17.82
C GLN A 7 13.21 1.20 18.09
N VAL A 8 11.94 0.85 18.17
CA VAL A 8 10.88 1.79 18.55
C VAL A 8 11.00 2.08 20.04
N LYS A 9 11.10 3.34 20.41
CA LYS A 9 11.17 3.80 21.79
C LYS A 9 10.45 5.13 21.94
N VAL A 10 9.18 5.08 22.30
CA VAL A 10 8.34 6.27 22.48
C VAL A 10 8.44 6.74 23.93
N PRO A 11 8.84 8.02 24.19
CA PRO A 11 8.81 8.58 25.53
C PRO A 11 7.41 8.59 26.11
N GLU A 12 7.27 8.35 27.43
CA GLU A 12 5.96 8.39 28.10
C GLU A 12 5.30 9.78 28.04
N ALA A 13 6.13 10.83 27.95
CA ALA A 13 5.65 12.19 27.78
C ALA A 13 4.81 12.37 26.51
N GLU A 14 5.20 11.72 25.39
CA GLU A 14 4.45 11.76 24.13
C GLU A 14 3.08 11.08 24.25
N LEU A 15 3.02 9.95 24.95
CA LEU A 15 1.76 9.24 25.20
C LEU A 15 0.85 10.05 26.14
N THR A 16 1.43 10.73 27.11
CA THR A 16 0.70 11.62 28.01
C THR A 16 0.15 12.83 27.26
N ASP A 17 0.96 13.46 26.39
CA ASP A 17 0.51 14.58 25.57
C ASP A 17 -0.59 14.16 24.58
N LEU A 18 -0.47 12.98 23.96
CA LEU A 18 -1.52 12.41 23.12
C LEU A 18 -2.85 12.32 23.84
N ARG A 19 -2.87 11.72 25.06
CA ARG A 19 -4.10 11.59 25.86
C ARG A 19 -4.67 12.96 26.24
N ARG A 20 -3.81 13.90 26.62
CA ARG A 20 -4.20 15.29 26.94
C ARG A 20 -4.86 15.98 25.74
N ARG A 21 -4.31 15.82 24.54
CA ARG A 21 -4.84 16.41 23.31
C ARG A 21 -6.17 15.79 22.90
N ILE A 22 -6.34 14.48 23.05
CA ILE A 22 -7.62 13.81 22.80
C ILE A 22 -8.68 14.36 23.77
N ALA A 23 -8.36 14.51 25.06
CA ALA A 23 -9.27 15.05 26.07
C ALA A 23 -9.66 16.52 25.80
N ALA A 24 -8.75 17.29 25.18
CA ALA A 24 -8.99 18.70 24.82
C ALA A 24 -9.72 18.89 23.48
N THR A 25 -10.17 17.83 22.83
CA THR A 25 -10.82 17.90 21.51
C THR A 25 -12.07 18.78 21.54
N ARG A 26 -12.13 19.73 20.62
CA ARG A 26 -13.31 20.53 20.37
C ARG A 26 -14.21 19.83 19.36
N TRP A 27 -15.27 19.22 19.84
CA TRP A 27 -16.17 18.43 19.01
C TRP A 27 -17.08 19.31 18.15
N PRO A 28 -17.27 18.98 16.87
CA PRO A 28 -18.28 19.65 16.04
C PRO A 28 -19.70 19.25 16.46
N ALA A 29 -20.69 19.92 15.91
CA ALA A 29 -22.06 19.44 15.96
C ALA A 29 -22.20 18.10 15.24
N ARG A 30 -23.23 17.32 15.61
CA ARG A 30 -23.54 16.07 14.95
C ARG A 30 -23.88 16.29 13.48
N GLU A 31 -23.48 15.34 12.63
CA GLU A 31 -23.93 15.24 11.23
C GLU A 31 -25.46 15.28 11.13
N ARG A 32 -25.97 15.85 10.03
CA ARG A 32 -27.43 16.04 9.81
C ARG A 32 -28.07 14.89 9.05
N VAL A 33 -27.29 13.86 8.69
CA VAL A 33 -27.71 12.65 7.97
C VAL A 33 -27.52 11.43 8.84
N THR A 34 -28.14 10.33 8.49
CA THR A 34 -28.06 9.08 9.24
C THR A 34 -26.95 8.15 8.76
N ASP A 35 -26.35 8.47 7.62
CA ASP A 35 -25.25 7.75 7.00
C ASP A 35 -23.94 8.54 7.06
N ARG A 36 -22.92 8.11 6.31
CA ARG A 36 -21.62 8.78 6.26
C ARG A 36 -21.46 9.79 5.11
N SER A 37 -22.51 10.17 4.43
CA SER A 37 -22.42 11.08 3.27
C SER A 37 -21.88 12.47 3.60
N GLN A 38 -21.83 12.84 4.88
CA GLN A 38 -21.16 14.04 5.40
C GLN A 38 -19.77 13.74 6.02
N GLY A 39 -19.20 12.55 5.82
CA GLY A 39 -17.91 12.14 6.35
C GLY A 39 -18.00 11.23 7.58
N VAL A 40 -16.95 11.21 8.41
CA VAL A 40 -16.88 10.38 9.61
C VAL A 40 -17.90 10.81 10.65
N GLN A 41 -18.75 9.89 11.09
CA GLN A 41 -19.83 10.16 12.02
C GLN A 41 -19.30 10.46 13.43
N LEU A 42 -19.87 11.47 14.09
CA LEU A 42 -19.47 11.93 15.42
C LEU A 42 -19.51 10.80 16.47
N GLY A 43 -20.50 9.92 16.39
CA GLY A 43 -20.65 8.80 17.31
C GLY A 43 -19.46 7.84 17.24
N THR A 44 -19.06 7.45 16.03
CA THR A 44 -17.90 6.58 15.78
C THR A 44 -16.62 7.20 16.33
N LEU A 45 -16.39 8.47 16.03
CA LEU A 45 -15.13 9.13 16.42
C LEU A 45 -15.04 9.40 17.93
N ARG A 46 -16.17 9.66 18.59
CA ARG A 46 -16.20 9.78 20.07
C ARG A 46 -15.90 8.45 20.75
N GLU A 47 -16.46 7.37 20.25
CA GLU A 47 -16.20 6.04 20.82
C GLU A 47 -14.75 5.60 20.59
N LEU A 48 -14.20 5.86 19.38
CA LEU A 48 -12.79 5.67 19.10
C LEU A 48 -11.91 6.46 20.07
N ALA A 49 -12.17 7.76 20.25
CA ALA A 49 -11.40 8.63 21.15
C ALA A 49 -11.51 8.17 22.61
N ARG A 50 -12.70 7.72 23.06
CA ARG A 50 -12.90 7.14 24.39
C ARG A 50 -12.03 5.91 24.60
N TYR A 51 -12.07 4.97 23.66
CA TYR A 51 -11.27 3.75 23.70
C TYR A 51 -9.76 4.09 23.68
N TRP A 52 -9.34 4.98 22.78
CA TRP A 52 -7.95 5.38 22.63
C TRP A 52 -7.35 5.98 23.90
N THR A 53 -8.17 6.75 24.66
CA THR A 53 -7.72 7.39 25.90
C THR A 53 -7.71 6.42 27.09
N ASN A 54 -8.74 5.54 27.22
CA ASN A 54 -9.01 4.83 28.46
C ASN A 54 -8.61 3.35 28.45
N GLU A 55 -8.53 2.73 27.28
CA GLU A 55 -8.37 1.26 27.17
C GLU A 55 -7.16 0.87 26.34
N TYR A 56 -6.78 1.71 25.37
CA TYR A 56 -5.67 1.43 24.47
C TYR A 56 -4.30 1.62 25.12
N ASP A 57 -3.39 0.70 24.84
CA ASP A 57 -2.01 0.73 25.32
C ASP A 57 -1.01 0.57 24.17
N TRP A 58 -0.35 1.67 23.77
CA TRP A 58 0.70 1.69 22.75
C TRP A 58 1.85 0.73 23.05
N ARG A 59 2.15 0.46 24.34
CA ARG A 59 3.27 -0.42 24.71
C ARG A 59 3.12 -1.84 24.18
N LYS A 60 1.89 -2.30 23.93
CA LYS A 60 1.62 -3.58 23.29
C LYS A 60 2.08 -3.55 21.82
N CYS A 61 1.74 -2.50 21.05
CA CYS A 61 2.19 -2.31 19.67
C CYS A 61 3.73 -2.16 19.61
N GLU A 62 4.31 -1.30 20.45
CA GLU A 62 5.75 -1.09 20.56
C GLU A 62 6.49 -2.41 20.85
N THR A 63 5.99 -3.23 21.76
CA THR A 63 6.55 -4.55 22.07
C THR A 63 6.47 -5.48 20.87
N ARG A 64 5.34 -5.52 20.17
CA ARG A 64 5.13 -6.34 18.98
C ARG A 64 6.06 -5.93 17.83
N LEU A 65 6.25 -4.63 17.62
CA LEU A 65 7.20 -4.10 16.65
C LEU A 65 8.64 -4.49 17.03
N ASN A 66 9.03 -4.27 18.28
CA ASN A 66 10.38 -4.55 18.78
C ASN A 66 10.72 -6.04 18.89
N ALA A 67 9.74 -6.93 18.81
CA ALA A 67 9.96 -8.37 18.67
C ALA A 67 10.47 -8.77 17.28
N LEU A 68 10.41 -7.86 16.29
CA LEU A 68 10.88 -8.08 14.94
C LEU A 68 12.21 -7.34 14.70
N PRO A 69 13.13 -7.91 13.92
CA PRO A 69 14.37 -7.21 13.54
C PRO A 69 14.05 -6.00 12.67
N GLN A 70 14.40 -4.80 13.14
CA GLN A 70 14.17 -3.53 12.46
C GLN A 70 15.48 -2.82 12.19
N PHE A 71 15.51 -2.08 11.10
CA PHE A 71 16.70 -1.38 10.63
C PHE A 71 16.35 -0.06 9.96
N THR A 72 17.37 0.81 9.85
CA THR A 72 17.35 2.00 9.00
C THR A 72 18.56 1.99 8.08
N THR A 73 18.39 2.58 6.90
CA THR A 73 19.50 2.89 5.98
C THR A 73 19.15 4.14 5.18
N GLU A 74 20.11 5.04 5.01
CA GLU A 74 19.88 6.21 4.19
C GLU A 74 19.91 5.86 2.70
N ILE A 75 18.89 6.28 1.95
CA ILE A 75 18.84 6.19 0.49
C ILE A 75 18.41 7.55 -0.05
N ASP A 76 19.22 8.11 -0.94
CA ASP A 76 18.98 9.41 -1.57
C ASP A 76 18.67 10.55 -0.57
N GLY A 77 19.36 10.56 0.57
CA GLY A 77 19.22 11.58 1.62
C GLY A 77 18.05 11.35 2.58
N VAL A 78 17.33 10.22 2.49
CA VAL A 78 16.24 9.87 3.38
C VAL A 78 16.57 8.59 4.14
N ASP A 79 16.45 8.61 5.46
CA ASP A 79 16.56 7.43 6.30
C ASP A 79 15.32 6.53 6.08
N ILE A 80 15.52 5.39 5.47
CA ILE A 80 14.47 4.40 5.22
C ILE A 80 14.45 3.37 6.35
N HIS A 81 13.37 3.35 7.09
CA HIS A 81 13.07 2.31 8.07
C HIS A 81 12.51 1.07 7.37
N PHE A 82 12.91 -0.12 7.84
CA PHE A 82 12.33 -1.38 7.38
C PHE A 82 12.42 -2.48 8.41
N ILE A 83 11.46 -3.39 8.40
CA ILE A 83 11.49 -4.66 9.11
C ILE A 83 12.10 -5.69 8.17
N HIS A 84 13.07 -6.48 8.64
CA HIS A 84 13.70 -7.52 7.83
C HIS A 84 13.72 -8.84 8.57
N VAL A 85 12.79 -9.74 8.23
CA VAL A 85 12.66 -11.06 8.85
C VAL A 85 13.14 -12.14 7.89
N ARG A 86 14.18 -12.86 8.28
CA ARG A 86 14.68 -13.99 7.50
C ARG A 86 13.99 -15.27 7.92
N SER A 87 13.43 -16.00 6.95
CA SER A 87 13.00 -17.38 7.18
C SER A 87 14.17 -18.28 7.56
N ARG A 88 13.88 -19.33 8.31
CA ARG A 88 14.84 -20.42 8.60
C ARG A 88 15.03 -21.38 7.43
N GLN A 89 14.21 -21.24 6.38
CA GLN A 89 14.31 -22.08 5.18
C GLN A 89 15.42 -21.56 4.26
N ASP A 90 16.41 -22.37 3.96
CA ASP A 90 17.61 -22.00 3.18
C ASP A 90 17.26 -21.52 1.75
N ASN A 91 16.16 -22.02 1.19
CA ASN A 91 15.69 -21.71 -0.17
C ASN A 91 14.60 -20.64 -0.19
N ALA A 92 14.35 -19.93 0.91
CA ALA A 92 13.35 -18.87 0.99
C ALA A 92 13.64 -17.76 -0.03
N LEU A 93 12.63 -17.40 -0.82
CA LEU A 93 12.74 -16.32 -1.80
C LEU A 93 12.58 -14.98 -1.10
N PRO A 94 13.48 -14.00 -1.31
CA PRO A 94 13.29 -12.66 -0.77
C PRO A 94 12.06 -11.98 -1.39
N LEU A 95 11.25 -11.36 -0.51
CA LEU A 95 10.04 -10.64 -0.85
C LEU A 95 10.08 -9.26 -0.18
N ILE A 96 10.03 -8.20 -0.99
CA ILE A 96 9.78 -6.84 -0.48
C ILE A 96 8.29 -6.55 -0.58
N MET A 97 7.67 -6.13 0.55
CA MET A 97 6.25 -5.78 0.60
C MET A 97 6.08 -4.33 1.03
N THR A 98 5.32 -3.58 0.25
CA THR A 98 5.10 -2.15 0.47
C THR A 98 3.64 -1.89 0.84
N HIS A 99 3.46 -1.20 1.96
CA HIS A 99 2.15 -0.75 2.46
C HIS A 99 1.61 0.44 1.65
N GLY A 100 0.44 0.93 2.01
CA GLY A 100 -0.19 2.10 1.42
C GLY A 100 -0.65 3.13 2.44
N TRP A 101 -1.52 4.05 2.00
CA TRP A 101 -2.19 5.05 2.81
C TRP A 101 -3.69 4.70 2.92
N PRO A 102 -4.37 4.82 4.06
CA PRO A 102 -3.90 5.34 5.35
C PRO A 102 -3.20 4.28 6.23
N GLY A 103 -2.75 3.17 5.64
CA GLY A 103 -2.03 2.12 6.33
C GLY A 103 -0.57 2.49 6.62
N SER A 104 0.15 1.54 7.17
CA SER A 104 1.59 1.63 7.47
C SER A 104 2.21 0.23 7.48
N VAL A 105 3.47 0.13 7.87
CA VAL A 105 4.12 -1.16 8.07
C VAL A 105 3.36 -2.08 9.04
N ILE A 106 2.55 -1.50 9.95
CA ILE A 106 1.74 -2.25 10.91
C ILE A 106 0.72 -3.17 10.22
N GLU A 107 0.12 -2.75 9.10
CA GLU A 107 -0.85 -3.57 8.37
C GLU A 107 -0.27 -4.87 7.83
N LEU A 108 1.05 -4.94 7.67
CA LEU A 108 1.76 -6.09 7.13
C LEU A 108 2.22 -7.09 8.21
N LEU A 109 2.14 -6.74 9.50
CA LEU A 109 2.70 -7.56 10.59
C LEU A 109 2.09 -8.97 10.67
N GLU A 110 0.79 -9.10 10.41
CA GLU A 110 0.10 -10.39 10.44
C GLU A 110 0.57 -11.34 9.31
N THR A 111 1.25 -10.84 8.29
CA THR A 111 1.79 -11.64 7.20
C THR A 111 3.16 -12.25 7.54
N VAL A 112 3.84 -11.72 8.56
CA VAL A 112 5.21 -12.12 8.90
C VAL A 112 5.31 -13.61 9.22
N GLY A 113 4.52 -14.10 10.17
CA GLY A 113 4.52 -15.52 10.55
C GLY A 113 4.22 -16.45 9.36
N PRO A 114 3.04 -16.30 8.70
CA PRO A 114 2.65 -17.14 7.58
C PRO A 114 3.63 -17.16 6.41
N LEU A 115 4.35 -16.05 6.16
CA LEU A 115 5.27 -15.96 5.03
C LEU A 115 6.71 -16.39 5.38
N THR A 116 7.16 -16.21 6.63
CA THR A 116 8.52 -16.59 7.02
C THR A 116 8.62 -18.00 7.59
N ASP A 117 7.56 -18.49 8.21
CA ASP A 117 7.43 -19.87 8.73
C ASP A 117 6.08 -20.47 8.34
N PRO A 118 5.84 -20.75 7.05
CA PRO A 118 4.56 -21.28 6.59
C PRO A 118 4.20 -22.63 7.23
N THR A 119 5.18 -23.40 7.67
CA THR A 119 4.97 -24.72 8.31
C THR A 119 4.17 -24.60 9.60
N SER A 120 4.49 -23.63 10.45
CA SER A 120 3.75 -23.33 11.68
C SER A 120 2.33 -22.80 11.44
N HIS A 121 2.01 -22.46 10.19
CA HIS A 121 0.71 -21.95 9.75
C HIS A 121 -0.01 -22.90 8.76
N GLY A 122 0.37 -24.20 8.73
CA GLY A 122 -0.25 -25.21 7.87
C GLY A 122 0.10 -25.10 6.40
N GLY A 123 1.18 -24.37 6.06
CA GLY A 123 1.71 -24.22 4.71
C GLY A 123 2.86 -25.18 4.41
N ASN A 124 3.49 -24.99 3.24
CA ASN A 124 4.63 -25.79 2.80
C ASN A 124 5.93 -25.00 3.06
N PRO A 125 7.01 -25.60 3.60
CA PRO A 125 8.28 -24.92 3.83
C PRO A 125 8.89 -24.32 2.54
N ASN A 126 8.61 -24.90 1.38
CA ASN A 126 9.06 -24.34 0.09
C ASN A 126 8.36 -23.05 -0.33
N ASP A 127 7.29 -22.63 0.38
CA ASP A 127 6.56 -21.40 0.13
C ASP A 127 7.05 -20.26 1.05
N ALA A 128 8.17 -20.47 1.77
CA ALA A 128 8.74 -19.49 2.69
C ALA A 128 9.42 -18.33 1.96
N PHE A 129 9.38 -17.15 2.60
CA PHE A 129 10.03 -15.93 2.13
C PHE A 129 10.95 -15.33 3.21
N HIS A 130 12.05 -14.69 2.77
CA HIS A 130 12.68 -13.64 3.55
C HIS A 130 11.93 -12.34 3.32
N LEU A 131 11.42 -11.71 4.37
CA LEU A 131 10.59 -10.51 4.24
C LEU A 131 11.39 -9.23 4.47
N VAL A 132 11.16 -8.25 3.60
CA VAL A 132 11.59 -6.86 3.76
C VAL A 132 10.34 -6.00 3.69
N LEU A 133 10.01 -5.33 4.80
CA LEU A 133 8.82 -4.49 4.93
C LEU A 133 9.26 -3.05 5.20
N PRO A 134 9.53 -2.24 4.16
CA PRO A 134 9.93 -0.85 4.35
C PRO A 134 8.72 0.02 4.73
N SER A 135 8.96 1.02 5.58
CA SER A 135 8.09 2.18 5.68
C SER A 135 8.37 3.10 4.49
N LEU A 136 7.32 3.57 3.81
CA LEU A 136 7.45 4.52 2.71
C LEU A 136 8.17 5.80 3.18
N PRO A 137 8.93 6.50 2.32
CA PRO A 137 9.51 7.81 2.65
C PRO A 137 8.42 8.79 3.12
N GLY A 138 8.63 9.42 4.27
CA GLY A 138 7.64 10.31 4.90
C GLY A 138 6.50 9.59 5.62
N TYR A 139 6.61 8.28 5.85
CA TYR A 139 5.62 7.46 6.56
C TYR A 139 6.25 6.76 7.76
N GLY A 140 5.53 6.71 8.86
CA GLY A 140 5.92 5.95 10.04
C GLY A 140 7.34 6.30 10.50
N PHE A 141 8.23 5.32 10.58
CA PHE A 141 9.59 5.52 11.08
C PHE A 141 10.61 5.91 10.00
N SER A 142 10.22 6.01 8.73
CA SER A 142 11.10 6.56 7.69
C SER A 142 11.17 8.09 7.77
N GLY A 143 12.32 8.63 7.39
CA GLY A 143 12.55 10.06 7.34
C GLY A 143 11.61 10.76 6.35
N GLU A 144 11.33 12.03 6.63
CA GLU A 144 10.60 12.90 5.72
C GLU A 144 11.54 13.39 4.61
N PRO A 145 11.15 13.25 3.32
CA PRO A 145 11.89 13.86 2.22
C PRO A 145 11.97 15.39 2.37
N THR A 146 13.17 15.95 2.24
CA THR A 146 13.40 17.40 2.31
C THR A 146 13.29 18.10 0.96
N GLU A 147 13.25 17.31 -0.13
CA GLU A 147 13.17 17.80 -1.50
C GLU A 147 12.05 17.08 -2.27
N PRO A 148 11.40 17.76 -3.23
CA PRO A 148 10.43 17.13 -4.12
C PRO A 148 11.03 16.01 -4.97
N GLY A 149 10.14 15.15 -5.52
CA GLY A 149 10.50 14.11 -6.48
C GLY A 149 10.46 12.69 -5.92
N TRP A 150 9.93 12.49 -4.72
CA TRP A 150 9.75 11.16 -4.12
C TRP A 150 8.42 10.49 -4.57
N GLU A 151 8.20 10.47 -5.88
CA GLU A 151 7.11 9.74 -6.51
C GLU A 151 7.39 8.21 -6.60
N SER A 152 6.40 7.45 -7.04
CA SER A 152 6.49 5.98 -7.08
C SER A 152 7.72 5.43 -7.82
N GLY A 153 8.16 6.08 -8.89
CA GLY A 153 9.32 5.63 -9.67
C GLY A 153 10.64 5.82 -8.91
N ARG A 154 10.79 6.90 -8.15
CA ARG A 154 11.96 7.11 -7.28
C ARG A 154 11.94 6.12 -6.11
N ILE A 155 10.79 5.92 -5.48
CA ILE A 155 10.65 4.93 -4.40
C ILE A 155 10.98 3.52 -4.93
N ALA A 156 10.55 3.17 -6.14
CA ALA A 156 10.89 1.89 -6.77
C ALA A 156 12.40 1.70 -6.94
N ARG A 157 13.15 2.75 -7.33
CA ARG A 157 14.62 2.72 -7.38
C ARG A 157 15.25 2.57 -5.99
N ALA A 158 14.69 3.26 -5.00
CA ALA A 158 15.14 3.13 -3.61
C ALA A 158 14.94 1.69 -3.09
N TRP A 159 13.83 1.03 -3.42
CA TRP A 159 13.60 -0.36 -3.07
C TRP A 159 14.58 -1.32 -3.75
N ALA A 160 14.90 -1.10 -5.02
CA ALA A 160 15.95 -1.87 -5.69
C ALA A 160 17.32 -1.69 -5.00
N THR A 161 17.67 -0.47 -4.62
CA THR A 161 18.89 -0.17 -3.84
C THR A 161 18.86 -0.85 -2.47
N LEU A 162 17.71 -0.85 -1.77
CA LEU A 162 17.56 -1.53 -0.49
C LEU A 162 17.81 -3.04 -0.63
N MET A 163 17.20 -3.68 -1.63
CA MET A 163 17.37 -5.12 -1.86
C MET A 163 18.81 -5.47 -2.23
N ASP A 164 19.48 -4.65 -3.02
CA ASP A 164 20.90 -4.81 -3.35
C ASP A 164 21.80 -4.69 -2.11
N ARG A 165 21.56 -3.69 -1.24
CA ARG A 165 22.28 -3.51 0.05
C ARG A 165 22.12 -4.71 1.00
N LEU A 166 20.97 -5.38 0.94
CA LEU A 166 20.71 -6.58 1.71
C LEU A 166 21.32 -7.84 1.06
N GLY A 167 21.99 -7.70 -0.10
CA GLY A 167 22.67 -8.79 -0.80
C GLY A 167 21.71 -9.66 -1.62
N TYR A 168 20.48 -9.22 -1.88
CA TYR A 168 19.48 -9.98 -2.62
C TYR A 168 19.62 -9.79 -4.12
N THR A 169 20.19 -10.77 -4.79
CA THR A 169 20.37 -10.79 -6.26
C THR A 169 19.15 -11.34 -7.00
N ARG A 170 18.18 -11.92 -6.29
CA ARG A 170 16.92 -12.46 -6.83
C ARG A 170 15.83 -12.23 -5.78
N TYR A 171 14.74 -11.57 -6.16
CA TYR A 171 13.64 -11.25 -5.26
C TYR A 171 12.34 -11.01 -6.03
N VAL A 172 11.23 -10.95 -5.32
CA VAL A 172 9.91 -10.54 -5.81
C VAL A 172 9.42 -9.34 -5.01
N ALA A 173 8.50 -8.58 -5.57
CA ALA A 173 7.90 -7.42 -4.91
C ALA A 173 6.39 -7.56 -4.82
N GLN A 174 5.81 -7.05 -3.72
CA GLN A 174 4.38 -6.98 -3.50
C GLN A 174 4.01 -5.58 -2.99
N GLY A 175 2.82 -5.10 -3.37
CA GLY A 175 2.26 -3.87 -2.84
C GLY A 175 0.76 -3.76 -3.01
N GLY A 176 0.15 -3.03 -2.09
CA GLY A 176 -1.24 -2.59 -2.15
C GLY A 176 -1.30 -1.07 -2.10
N ASP A 177 -2.34 -0.44 -2.64
CA ASP A 177 -2.57 1.01 -2.62
C ASP A 177 -1.35 1.82 -3.17
N VAL A 178 -0.73 2.73 -2.38
CA VAL A 178 0.53 3.40 -2.74
C VAL A 178 1.61 2.38 -3.07
N GLY A 179 1.70 1.31 -2.27
CA GLY A 179 2.61 0.20 -2.52
C GLY A 179 2.35 -0.49 -3.85
N ALA A 180 1.11 -0.53 -4.34
CA ALA A 180 0.79 -1.05 -5.67
C ALA A 180 1.41 -0.18 -6.78
N ALA A 181 1.33 1.15 -6.65
CA ALA A 181 1.95 2.07 -7.60
C ALA A 181 3.49 1.95 -7.60
N VAL A 182 4.10 1.79 -6.43
CA VAL A 182 5.55 1.55 -6.30
C VAL A 182 5.93 0.21 -6.93
N THR A 183 5.17 -0.85 -6.64
CA THR A 183 5.43 -2.19 -7.17
C THR A 183 5.25 -2.26 -8.69
N ASP A 184 4.24 -1.58 -9.25
CA ASP A 184 4.06 -1.42 -10.70
C ASP A 184 5.27 -0.68 -11.32
N ALA A 185 5.73 0.39 -10.68
CA ALA A 185 6.93 1.11 -11.12
C ALA A 185 8.18 0.22 -11.07
N MET A 186 8.36 -0.62 -10.04
CA MET A 186 9.43 -1.62 -10.00
C MET A 186 9.33 -2.61 -11.18
N GLY A 187 8.10 -3.09 -11.48
CA GLY A 187 7.87 -3.98 -12.61
C GLY A 187 8.27 -3.37 -13.96
N ARG A 188 7.92 -2.09 -14.17
CA ARG A 188 8.26 -1.34 -15.39
C ARG A 188 9.74 -1.03 -15.51
N GLN A 189 10.40 -0.68 -14.40
CA GLN A 189 11.85 -0.42 -14.37
C GLN A 189 12.66 -1.70 -14.50
N ALA A 190 12.09 -2.85 -14.16
CA ALA A 190 12.71 -4.18 -14.23
C ALA A 190 14.14 -4.20 -13.65
N PRO A 191 14.35 -3.75 -12.38
CA PRO A 191 15.69 -3.72 -11.81
C PRO A 191 16.30 -5.13 -11.78
N LYS A 192 17.63 -5.18 -11.85
CA LYS A 192 18.36 -6.44 -11.80
C LYS A 192 17.97 -7.24 -10.56
N GLY A 193 17.61 -8.50 -10.75
CA GLY A 193 17.21 -9.39 -9.65
C GLY A 193 15.71 -9.46 -9.39
N LEU A 194 14.91 -8.51 -9.82
CA LEU A 194 13.46 -8.59 -9.71
C LEU A 194 12.90 -9.67 -10.65
N LEU A 195 12.26 -10.70 -10.07
CA LEU A 195 11.73 -11.86 -10.79
C LEU A 195 10.27 -11.72 -11.19
N GLY A 196 9.51 -10.95 -10.43
CA GLY A 196 8.08 -10.75 -10.63
C GLY A 196 7.48 -9.83 -9.59
N ILE A 197 6.25 -9.41 -9.84
CA ILE A 197 5.49 -8.52 -8.97
C ILE A 197 4.12 -9.12 -8.65
N HIS A 198 3.60 -8.77 -7.47
CA HIS A 198 2.24 -9.06 -7.05
C HIS A 198 1.58 -7.76 -6.58
N ILE A 199 0.39 -7.46 -7.06
CA ILE A 199 -0.31 -6.21 -6.78
C ILE A 199 -1.71 -6.53 -6.25
N ASN A 200 -2.04 -5.94 -5.09
CA ASN A 200 -3.41 -5.77 -4.63
C ASN A 200 -3.85 -4.38 -5.06
N LEU A 201 -4.99 -4.21 -5.67
CA LEU A 201 -5.45 -2.94 -6.22
C LEU A 201 -4.57 -2.45 -7.40
N LEU A 202 -4.95 -2.82 -8.60
CA LEU A 202 -4.32 -2.31 -9.80
C LEU A 202 -4.78 -0.87 -10.07
N VAL A 203 -4.09 0.08 -9.47
CA VAL A 203 -4.41 1.52 -9.54
C VAL A 203 -4.50 2.04 -10.98
N ALA A 204 -3.74 1.46 -11.90
CA ALA A 204 -3.81 1.77 -13.32
C ALA A 204 -5.17 1.45 -13.97
N SER A 205 -6.03 0.68 -13.31
CA SER A 205 -7.38 0.37 -13.80
C SER A 205 -8.44 1.41 -13.41
N ILE A 206 -8.15 2.30 -12.46
CA ILE A 206 -9.07 3.37 -12.07
C ILE A 206 -9.30 4.32 -13.26
N GLY A 207 -10.56 4.50 -13.66
CA GLY A 207 -10.95 5.29 -14.82
C GLY A 207 -10.93 4.54 -16.16
N LEU A 208 -10.74 3.21 -16.15
CA LEU A 208 -10.93 2.35 -17.33
C LEU A 208 -12.36 1.82 -17.43
N GLU A 209 -13.16 1.91 -16.38
CA GLU A 209 -14.53 1.41 -16.31
C GLU A 209 -15.44 2.01 -17.39
N ASP A 210 -15.24 3.29 -17.71
CA ASP A 210 -16.01 3.98 -18.79
C ASP A 210 -15.58 3.54 -20.19
N LYS A 211 -14.42 2.89 -20.33
CA LYS A 211 -13.83 2.49 -21.61
C LYS A 211 -13.97 1.01 -21.92
N LEU A 212 -14.17 0.19 -20.89
CA LEU A 212 -14.31 -1.25 -20.99
C LEU A 212 -15.72 -1.65 -20.55
N PRO A 213 -16.61 -2.05 -21.49
CA PRO A 213 -17.95 -2.46 -21.13
C PRO A 213 -17.91 -3.70 -20.24
N ALA A 214 -18.61 -3.66 -19.10
CA ALA A 214 -18.74 -4.79 -18.19
C ALA A 214 -19.54 -5.91 -18.85
N LYS A 215 -18.93 -7.09 -18.94
CA LYS A 215 -19.50 -8.29 -19.58
C LYS A 215 -20.14 -9.25 -18.58
N SER A 216 -19.79 -9.14 -17.31
CA SER A 216 -20.29 -10.00 -16.23
C SER A 216 -20.90 -9.18 -15.09
N GLU A 217 -21.64 -9.82 -14.20
CA GLU A 217 -22.17 -9.21 -12.98
C GLU A 217 -21.03 -8.77 -12.04
N GLN A 218 -19.97 -9.56 -11.93
CA GLN A 218 -18.79 -9.22 -11.14
C GLN A 218 -18.08 -7.99 -11.67
N GLU A 219 -17.95 -7.84 -13.00
CA GLU A 219 -17.36 -6.66 -13.62
C GLU A 219 -18.24 -5.43 -13.39
N ARG A 220 -19.57 -5.55 -13.50
CA ARG A 220 -20.50 -4.45 -13.19
C ARG A 220 -20.40 -4.01 -11.72
N ALA A 221 -20.32 -4.98 -10.79
CA ALA A 221 -20.14 -4.68 -9.38
C ALA A 221 -18.78 -3.98 -9.11
N ALA A 222 -17.70 -4.43 -9.76
CA ALA A 222 -16.40 -3.80 -9.67
C ALA A 222 -16.41 -2.37 -10.23
N HIS A 223 -17.02 -2.14 -11.40
CA HIS A 223 -17.19 -0.80 -11.97
C HIS A 223 -18.03 0.10 -11.05
N GLY A 224 -19.11 -0.44 -10.46
CA GLY A 224 -19.91 0.27 -9.48
C GLY A 224 -19.11 0.68 -8.25
N ALA A 225 -18.28 -0.20 -7.72
CA ALA A 225 -17.42 0.11 -6.58
C ALA A 225 -16.37 1.19 -6.89
N VAL A 226 -15.72 1.11 -8.07
CA VAL A 226 -14.78 2.15 -8.53
C VAL A 226 -15.49 3.49 -8.72
N LYS A 227 -16.69 3.48 -9.32
CA LYS A 227 -17.48 4.70 -9.49
C LYS A 227 -17.85 5.34 -8.15
N THR A 228 -18.35 4.56 -7.19
CA THR A 228 -18.66 5.05 -5.84
C THR A 228 -17.41 5.62 -5.18
N PHE A 229 -16.28 4.95 -5.27
CA PHE A 229 -15.01 5.44 -4.71
C PHE A 229 -14.60 6.77 -5.34
N THR A 230 -14.67 6.91 -6.66
CA THR A 230 -14.25 8.13 -7.37
C THR A 230 -15.23 9.30 -7.24
N THR A 231 -16.51 9.05 -6.93
CA THR A 231 -17.50 10.10 -6.69
C THR A 231 -17.61 10.52 -5.24
N ASP A 232 -17.66 9.54 -4.33
CA ASP A 232 -18.05 9.77 -2.94
C ASP A 232 -16.89 9.59 -1.95
N GLY A 233 -15.87 8.80 -2.31
CA GLY A 233 -14.71 8.48 -1.45
C GLY A 233 -13.43 9.23 -1.81
N PHE A 234 -13.41 10.07 -2.82
CA PHE A 234 -12.19 10.63 -3.40
C PHE A 234 -11.75 11.98 -2.81
N GLY A 235 -12.47 12.47 -1.80
CA GLY A 235 -12.21 13.79 -1.19
C GLY A 235 -10.81 13.93 -0.64
N TYR A 236 -10.35 12.94 0.15
CA TYR A 236 -9.00 12.92 0.72
C TYR A 236 -7.92 12.95 -0.36
N PHE A 237 -8.11 12.19 -1.44
CA PHE A 237 -7.17 12.12 -2.54
C PHE A 237 -7.01 13.49 -3.21
N LEU A 238 -8.12 14.18 -3.48
CA LEU A 238 -8.12 15.50 -4.11
C LEU A 238 -7.38 16.53 -3.28
N GLU A 239 -7.65 16.58 -2.00
CA GLU A 239 -6.98 17.49 -1.07
C GLU A 239 -5.47 17.18 -1.00
N GLN A 240 -5.10 15.93 -0.80
CA GLN A 240 -3.69 15.52 -0.72
C GLN A 240 -2.94 15.72 -2.04
N ALA A 241 -3.58 15.48 -3.19
CA ALA A 241 -2.96 15.67 -4.50
C ALA A 241 -2.81 17.15 -4.91
N THR A 242 -3.56 18.07 -4.30
CA THR A 242 -3.58 19.48 -4.67
C THR A 242 -3.03 20.41 -3.61
N ARG A 243 -3.31 20.16 -2.33
CA ARG A 243 -2.98 21.05 -1.20
C ARG A 243 -2.56 20.27 0.06
N PRO A 244 -1.58 19.33 -0.01
CA PRO A 244 -1.21 18.49 1.13
C PRO A 244 -0.77 19.30 2.35
N GLN A 245 -0.11 20.43 2.16
CA GLN A 245 0.32 21.30 3.24
C GLN A 245 -0.87 21.89 4.02
N THR A 246 -1.98 22.18 3.34
CA THR A 246 -3.16 22.79 3.98
C THR A 246 -3.77 21.86 5.02
N ILE A 247 -4.02 20.60 4.65
CA ILE A 247 -4.53 19.61 5.60
C ILE A 247 -3.49 19.20 6.63
N GLY A 248 -2.20 19.26 6.28
CA GLY A 248 -1.07 18.88 7.15
C GLY A 248 -1.09 19.57 8.51
N TYR A 249 -1.46 20.85 8.59
CA TYR A 249 -1.57 21.57 9.87
C TYR A 249 -2.57 20.90 10.82
N SER A 250 -3.71 20.45 10.32
CA SER A 250 -4.72 19.77 11.12
C SER A 250 -4.29 18.37 11.53
N LEU A 251 -3.61 17.66 10.63
CA LEU A 251 -3.14 16.30 10.88
C LEU A 251 -2.03 16.22 11.94
N LEU A 252 -1.26 17.29 12.11
CA LEU A 252 -0.19 17.39 13.11
C LEU A 252 -0.67 18.00 14.44
N ASP A 253 -1.76 18.75 14.45
CA ASP A 253 -2.21 19.47 15.65
C ASP A 253 -3.29 18.71 16.43
N SER A 254 -4.12 17.90 15.75
CA SER A 254 -5.24 17.20 16.38
C SER A 254 -5.18 15.69 16.16
N PRO A 255 -4.95 14.87 17.20
CA PRO A 255 -5.00 13.41 17.07
C PRO A 255 -6.37 12.92 16.59
N VAL A 256 -7.46 13.56 17.06
CA VAL A 256 -8.82 13.21 16.62
C VAL A 256 -9.08 13.68 15.19
N GLY A 257 -8.51 14.81 14.76
CA GLY A 257 -8.54 15.27 13.38
C GLY A 257 -7.79 14.31 12.45
N LEU A 258 -6.61 13.84 12.86
CA LEU A 258 -5.86 12.81 12.15
C LEU A 258 -6.66 11.51 12.04
N ALA A 259 -7.23 11.03 13.15
CA ALA A 259 -8.08 9.84 13.15
C ALA A 259 -9.25 9.96 12.17
N ALA A 260 -9.97 11.09 12.21
CA ALA A 260 -11.06 11.35 11.29
C ALA A 260 -10.60 11.30 9.84
N TRP A 261 -9.47 11.92 9.51
CA TRP A 261 -8.92 11.92 8.16
C TRP A 261 -8.52 10.54 7.65
N LEU A 262 -7.87 9.73 8.49
CA LEU A 262 -7.47 8.36 8.13
C LEU A 262 -8.69 7.42 7.98
N LEU A 263 -9.77 7.66 8.73
CA LEU A 263 -10.99 6.87 8.63
C LEU A 263 -11.84 7.22 7.40
N ASP A 264 -11.74 8.43 6.87
CA ASP A 264 -12.55 8.90 5.73
C ASP A 264 -11.95 8.51 4.38
N HIS A 265 -11.39 7.30 4.29
CA HIS A 265 -10.76 6.77 3.08
C HIS A 265 -11.80 6.25 2.08
N ASP A 266 -12.55 5.21 2.45
CA ASP A 266 -13.61 4.64 1.62
C ASP A 266 -14.76 4.11 2.48
N THR A 267 -15.93 3.98 1.85
CA THR A 267 -17.16 3.62 2.56
C THR A 267 -17.13 2.23 3.16
N ASP A 268 -16.56 1.24 2.48
CA ASP A 268 -16.52 -0.14 2.96
C ASP A 268 -15.58 -0.28 4.15
N SER A 269 -14.39 0.27 4.05
CA SER A 269 -13.41 0.31 5.16
C SER A 269 -13.94 1.08 6.35
N TYR A 270 -14.57 2.24 6.13
CA TYR A 270 -15.17 3.01 7.19
C TYR A 270 -16.20 2.21 7.99
N TYR A 271 -17.15 1.53 7.33
CA TYR A 271 -18.15 0.74 8.05
C TYR A 271 -17.57 -0.47 8.78
N LYS A 272 -16.55 -1.11 8.23
CA LYS A 272 -15.83 -2.19 8.92
C LYS A 272 -15.14 -1.69 10.20
N ILE A 273 -14.51 -0.52 10.14
CA ILE A 273 -13.87 0.13 11.28
C ILE A 273 -14.92 0.61 12.28
N SER A 274 -15.97 1.31 11.81
CA SER A 274 -17.04 1.83 12.65
C SER A 274 -17.70 0.74 13.48
N ARG A 275 -17.99 -0.42 12.91
CA ARG A 275 -18.57 -1.57 13.64
C ARG A 275 -17.72 -2.03 14.81
N ALA A 276 -16.40 -1.98 14.70
CA ALA A 276 -15.52 -2.34 15.81
C ALA A 276 -15.69 -1.41 17.02
N PHE A 277 -16.01 -0.14 16.78
CA PHE A 277 -16.18 0.85 17.87
C PHE A 277 -17.62 1.00 18.33
N VAL A 278 -18.59 1.09 17.41
CA VAL A 278 -19.99 1.36 17.74
C VAL A 278 -20.72 0.08 18.16
N ASP A 279 -20.57 -1.00 17.41
CA ASP A 279 -21.30 -2.25 17.64
C ASP A 279 -20.51 -3.24 18.50
N GLY A 280 -19.20 -3.01 18.70
CA GLY A 280 -18.32 -3.95 19.37
C GLY A 280 -18.04 -5.24 18.58
N GLU A 281 -18.40 -5.26 17.30
CA GLU A 281 -18.29 -6.43 16.39
C GLU A 281 -17.24 -6.18 15.32
N PRO A 282 -15.96 -6.53 15.56
CA PRO A 282 -14.91 -6.38 14.56
C PRO A 282 -15.19 -7.29 13.34
N VAL A 283 -14.80 -6.84 12.16
CA VAL A 283 -14.93 -7.60 10.92
C VAL A 283 -13.62 -8.33 10.62
N GLY A 284 -13.68 -9.65 10.57
CA GLY A 284 -12.48 -10.48 10.38
C GLY A 284 -11.53 -10.36 11.57
N ASN A 285 -10.25 -10.12 11.28
CA ASN A 285 -9.20 -9.95 12.30
C ASN A 285 -8.95 -8.46 12.65
N LEU A 286 -9.75 -7.53 12.15
CA LEU A 286 -9.57 -6.10 12.39
C LEU A 286 -10.08 -5.75 13.80
N THR A 287 -9.16 -5.57 14.75
CA THR A 287 -9.46 -5.19 16.13
C THR A 287 -9.43 -3.68 16.31
N ARG A 288 -9.98 -3.18 17.41
CA ARG A 288 -9.83 -1.78 17.85
C ARG A 288 -8.35 -1.41 17.97
N ASP A 289 -7.54 -2.28 18.57
CA ASP A 289 -6.11 -2.05 18.74
C ASP A 289 -5.40 -1.93 17.39
N ASN A 290 -5.67 -2.79 16.40
CA ASN A 290 -5.05 -2.67 15.07
C ASN A 290 -5.31 -1.30 14.42
N ILE A 291 -6.54 -0.79 14.56
CA ILE A 291 -6.93 0.51 14.01
C ILE A 291 -6.18 1.63 14.73
N ILE A 292 -6.18 1.60 16.07
CA ILE A 292 -5.55 2.62 16.90
C ILE A 292 -4.02 2.54 16.81
N ASP A 293 -3.42 1.36 16.71
CA ASP A 293 -1.98 1.18 16.48
C ASP A 293 -1.51 2.00 15.27
N ASN A 294 -2.24 1.88 14.17
CA ASN A 294 -1.90 2.59 12.93
C ASN A 294 -2.07 4.11 13.09
N ILE A 295 -3.19 4.58 13.64
CA ILE A 295 -3.43 6.01 13.88
C ILE A 295 -2.38 6.58 14.85
N THR A 296 -2.07 5.84 15.92
CA THR A 296 -1.08 6.24 16.92
C THR A 296 0.32 6.31 16.33
N LEU A 297 0.70 5.39 15.43
CA LEU A 297 1.96 5.47 14.72
C LEU A 297 2.09 6.79 13.96
N TYR A 298 1.11 7.15 13.13
CA TYR A 298 1.10 8.41 12.40
C TYR A 298 1.20 9.64 13.32
N TRP A 299 0.50 9.60 14.46
CA TRP A 299 0.55 10.68 15.43
C TRP A 299 1.93 10.82 16.06
N LEU A 300 2.48 9.73 16.60
CA LEU A 300 3.75 9.74 17.32
C LEU A 300 4.96 10.07 16.44
N THR A 301 4.88 9.76 15.15
CA THR A 301 5.93 10.07 14.17
C THR A 301 5.71 11.41 13.46
N GLY A 302 4.54 12.05 13.64
CA GLY A 302 4.20 13.31 12.98
C GLY A 302 4.06 13.17 11.46
N THR A 303 3.82 11.96 10.93
CA THR A 303 3.88 11.71 9.49
C THR A 303 2.55 11.90 8.75
N GLY A 304 1.54 12.47 9.39
CA GLY A 304 0.27 12.76 8.72
C GLY A 304 0.41 13.72 7.54
N ALA A 305 1.23 14.76 7.68
CA ALA A 305 1.46 15.75 6.63
C ALA A 305 2.39 15.23 5.53
N SER A 306 3.52 14.62 5.89
CA SER A 306 4.50 14.11 4.92
C SER A 306 3.94 12.96 4.07
N ALA A 307 3.12 12.09 4.66
CA ALA A 307 2.44 11.02 3.92
C ALA A 307 1.48 11.58 2.85
N ALA A 308 0.81 12.69 3.11
CA ALA A 308 -0.07 13.35 2.14
C ALA A 308 0.69 13.89 0.92
N GLN A 309 1.97 14.23 1.06
CA GLN A 309 2.77 14.82 -0.02
C GLN A 309 3.00 13.84 -1.18
N TRP A 310 3.04 12.53 -0.93
CA TRP A 310 3.20 11.53 -2.00
C TRP A 310 2.14 11.68 -3.10
N TYR A 311 0.90 12.04 -2.75
CA TYR A 311 -0.18 12.25 -3.69
C TYR A 311 0.09 13.44 -4.62
N TRP A 312 0.61 14.52 -4.07
CA TRP A 312 1.01 15.70 -4.83
C TRP A 312 2.20 15.41 -5.75
N GLU A 313 3.22 14.73 -5.25
CA GLU A 313 4.39 14.30 -6.02
C GLU A 313 4.00 13.44 -7.22
N THR A 314 3.16 12.44 -6.97
CA THR A 314 2.68 11.53 -8.02
C THR A 314 1.83 12.28 -9.05
N GLY A 315 0.95 13.16 -8.62
CA GLY A 315 0.13 13.99 -9.53
C GLY A 315 1.00 14.89 -10.42
N ARG A 316 2.03 15.50 -9.89
CA ARG A 316 2.97 16.34 -10.65
C ARG A 316 3.80 15.52 -11.65
N ALA A 317 4.32 14.39 -11.23
CA ALA A 317 5.08 13.50 -12.11
C ALA A 317 4.23 13.03 -13.30
N GLN A 318 2.98 12.70 -13.06
CA GLN A 318 2.04 12.33 -14.12
C GLN A 318 1.71 13.49 -15.06
N ALA A 319 1.49 14.67 -14.52
CA ALA A 319 1.24 15.87 -15.33
C ALA A 319 2.46 16.18 -16.22
N ALA A 320 3.67 16.07 -15.70
CA ALA A 320 4.91 16.27 -16.44
C ALA A 320 5.09 15.21 -17.55
N ALA A 321 4.83 13.93 -17.26
CA ALA A 321 4.91 12.85 -18.25
C ALA A 321 3.90 13.06 -19.41
N ARG A 322 2.70 13.50 -19.10
CA ARG A 322 1.67 13.85 -20.12
C ARG A 322 2.10 15.04 -21.00
N ALA A 323 2.65 16.09 -20.38
CA ALA A 323 3.16 17.26 -21.11
C ALA A 323 4.33 16.88 -22.05
N ALA A 324 5.12 15.87 -21.67
CA ALA A 324 6.20 15.32 -22.50
C ALA A 324 5.72 14.31 -23.55
N GLY A 325 4.40 14.08 -23.71
CA GLY A 325 3.86 13.10 -24.65
C GLY A 325 4.11 11.64 -24.28
N GLN A 326 4.55 11.39 -23.04
CA GLN A 326 4.77 10.02 -22.53
C GLN A 326 3.45 9.42 -22.06
N ALA A 327 3.23 8.13 -22.29
CA ALA A 327 2.08 7.43 -21.74
C ALA A 327 2.16 7.48 -20.19
N SER A 328 1.07 7.87 -19.54
CA SER A 328 1.00 7.93 -18.07
C SER A 328 1.32 6.56 -17.47
N SER A 329 2.33 6.50 -16.63
CA SER A 329 2.78 5.27 -15.99
C SER A 329 1.95 4.86 -14.77
N SER A 330 1.00 5.69 -14.32
CA SER A 330 0.14 5.38 -13.18
C SER A 330 -1.24 6.03 -13.32
N GLY A 331 -2.29 5.29 -13.02
CA GLY A 331 -3.68 5.69 -13.22
C GLY A 331 -4.28 6.71 -12.24
N LEU A 332 -3.48 7.27 -11.33
CA LEU A 332 -3.94 8.22 -10.31
C LEU A 332 -3.71 9.66 -10.73
N GLY A 333 -4.48 10.19 -11.65
CA GLY A 333 -4.39 11.59 -12.04
C GLY A 333 -5.72 12.15 -12.46
N GLN A 334 -6.16 13.24 -11.81
CA GLN A 334 -7.21 14.08 -12.32
C GLN A 334 -6.81 14.68 -13.67
N GLY A 335 -7.35 14.17 -14.71
CA GLY A 335 -7.27 14.75 -16.03
C GLY A 335 -8.16 13.94 -16.94
N ARG A 336 -9.01 14.60 -17.64
CA ARG A 336 -9.88 13.98 -18.65
C ARG A 336 -9.07 13.00 -19.47
N LEU A 337 -9.40 11.72 -19.35
CA LEU A 337 -8.80 10.59 -20.08
C LEU A 337 -9.16 10.62 -21.58
N HIS A 338 -8.98 11.77 -22.25
CA HIS A 338 -9.39 11.92 -23.65
C HIS A 338 -8.38 11.44 -24.66
N ASP A 339 -7.10 11.17 -24.29
CA ASP A 339 -6.04 10.97 -25.28
C ASP A 339 -5.18 9.73 -25.02
N VAL A 340 -5.78 8.54 -24.87
CA VAL A 340 -5.02 7.30 -24.96
C VAL A 340 -5.23 6.66 -26.32
N PRO A 341 -4.20 6.49 -27.16
CA PRO A 341 -4.35 5.82 -28.44
C PRO A 341 -4.87 4.40 -28.26
N ARG A 342 -5.90 4.05 -29.03
CA ARG A 342 -6.64 2.77 -28.95
C ARG A 342 -5.81 1.49 -29.20
N ARG A 343 -4.52 1.57 -29.46
CA ARG A 343 -3.74 0.42 -29.95
C ARG A 343 -3.03 -0.41 -28.88
N ASP A 344 -2.80 0.11 -27.66
CA ASP A 344 -1.92 -0.58 -26.71
C ASP A 344 -2.59 -1.05 -25.41
N LEU A 345 -3.91 -0.95 -25.30
CA LEU A 345 -4.66 -1.45 -24.14
C LEU A 345 -5.20 -2.87 -24.43
N ARG A 346 -4.34 -3.87 -24.48
CA ARG A 346 -4.78 -5.24 -24.27
C ARG A 346 -4.76 -5.54 -22.78
N CYS A 347 -5.85 -5.22 -22.10
CA CYS A 347 -6.16 -5.85 -20.83
C CYS A 347 -6.41 -7.34 -21.13
N PRO A 348 -5.77 -8.31 -20.46
CA PRO A 348 -6.17 -9.70 -20.57
C PRO A 348 -7.47 -9.90 -19.81
N ALA A 349 -8.55 -9.40 -20.39
CA ALA A 349 -9.91 -9.64 -19.92
C ALA A 349 -10.40 -10.95 -20.52
N GLN A 350 -10.07 -12.04 -19.90
CA GLN A 350 -10.90 -13.24 -19.87
C GLN A 350 -10.54 -14.02 -18.61
N LEU A 351 -11.14 -13.62 -17.50
CA LEU A 351 -11.36 -14.51 -16.39
C LEU A 351 -12.29 -15.63 -16.87
N GLY A 352 -11.75 -16.84 -16.95
CA GLY A 352 -12.50 -18.00 -17.41
C GLY A 352 -13.74 -18.26 -16.58
N ARG A 353 -14.73 -18.90 -17.20
CA ARG A 353 -16.08 -19.16 -16.69
C ARG A 353 -16.15 -20.07 -15.46
N ASP A 354 -15.08 -20.70 -15.04
CA ASP A 354 -15.08 -21.67 -13.94
C ASP A 354 -14.23 -21.15 -12.79
N GLY A 355 -14.89 -20.48 -11.86
CA GLY A 355 -14.39 -20.05 -10.56
C GLY A 355 -12.88 -19.93 -10.41
N LEU A 356 -12.37 -18.73 -10.19
CA LEU A 356 -10.97 -18.36 -9.92
C LEU A 356 -9.92 -19.16 -10.72
N PRO A 357 -9.32 -18.59 -11.75
CA PRO A 357 -8.26 -19.27 -12.47
C PRO A 357 -7.13 -19.58 -11.49
N ARG A 358 -6.78 -20.85 -11.37
CA ARG A 358 -5.53 -21.25 -10.74
C ARG A 358 -4.41 -20.57 -11.54
N PRO A 359 -3.62 -19.68 -10.95
CA PRO A 359 -2.51 -19.10 -11.68
C PRO A 359 -1.55 -20.22 -12.06
N ARG A 360 -1.50 -20.57 -13.33
CA ARG A 360 -0.42 -21.39 -13.88
C ARG A 360 0.75 -20.45 -14.12
N LEU A 361 1.61 -20.34 -13.16
CA LEU A 361 2.94 -19.79 -13.36
C LEU A 361 3.78 -20.80 -14.13
N LEU A 362 3.84 -20.65 -15.41
CA LEU A 362 4.94 -21.20 -16.21
C LEU A 362 6.05 -20.14 -16.22
N GLN A 363 6.90 -20.19 -15.18
CA GLN A 363 8.12 -19.42 -15.17
C GLN A 363 9.21 -20.19 -15.91
N ARG A 364 9.82 -19.53 -16.86
CA ARG A 364 11.11 -19.94 -17.42
C ARG A 364 12.12 -18.85 -17.11
N ASP A 365 13.31 -19.23 -16.64
CA ASP A 365 14.42 -18.29 -16.54
C ASP A 365 14.90 -17.86 -17.96
N ARG A 366 15.81 -16.90 -18.03
CA ARG A 366 16.38 -16.44 -19.30
C ARG A 366 17.07 -17.56 -20.13
N GLN A 367 17.20 -18.76 -19.57
CA GLN A 367 17.77 -19.94 -20.21
C GLN A 367 16.71 -21.01 -20.52
N GLY A 368 15.40 -20.67 -20.37
CA GLY A 368 14.30 -21.57 -20.74
C GLY A 368 13.95 -22.64 -19.72
N ARG A 369 14.53 -22.63 -18.54
CA ARG A 369 14.25 -23.63 -17.49
C ARG A 369 13.00 -23.27 -16.69
N PRO A 370 12.13 -24.24 -16.33
CA PRO A 370 10.95 -23.97 -15.52
C PRO A 370 11.37 -23.53 -14.10
N LEU A 371 10.99 -22.31 -13.72
CA LEU A 371 11.04 -21.89 -12.31
C LEU A 371 9.89 -22.57 -11.56
N ARG A 372 10.15 -23.03 -10.33
CA ARG A 372 9.15 -23.73 -9.51
C ARG A 372 7.88 -22.88 -9.32
N ARG A 373 6.73 -23.54 -9.32
CA ARG A 373 5.40 -22.94 -9.20
C ARG A 373 5.29 -22.02 -7.98
N LEU A 374 5.05 -20.73 -8.21
CA LEU A 374 4.56 -19.79 -7.18
C LEU A 374 3.04 -19.89 -6.94
N GLY A 375 2.41 -20.94 -7.41
CA GLY A 375 0.96 -21.09 -7.47
C GLY A 375 0.21 -21.20 -6.14
N ARG A 376 0.89 -21.18 -4.99
CA ARG A 376 0.26 -21.25 -3.66
C ARG A 376 0.35 -19.98 -2.85
N THR A 377 1.20 -19.04 -3.20
CA THR A 377 1.39 -17.77 -2.49
C THR A 377 0.11 -16.93 -2.44
N GLY A 378 -0.65 -16.91 -3.52
CA GLY A 378 -1.95 -16.24 -3.56
C GLY A 378 -2.99 -16.85 -2.61
N ALA A 379 -2.87 -18.12 -2.28
CA ALA A 379 -3.77 -18.80 -1.34
C ALA A 379 -3.39 -18.54 0.13
N LEU A 380 -2.10 -18.37 0.42
CA LEU A 380 -1.62 -18.06 1.78
C LEU A 380 -1.98 -16.62 2.17
N LEU A 381 -1.74 -15.67 1.28
CA LEU A 381 -2.14 -14.26 1.47
C LEU A 381 -3.66 -14.09 1.60
N ARG A 382 -4.45 -14.99 0.99
CA ARG A 382 -5.92 -14.97 1.13
C ARG A 382 -6.44 -15.53 2.45
N ARG A 383 -5.67 -16.37 3.14
CA ARG A 383 -6.08 -16.93 4.44
C ARG A 383 -5.74 -16.01 5.60
N SER A 384 -4.69 -15.19 5.46
CA SER A 384 -4.28 -14.23 6.48
C SER A 384 -5.00 -12.88 6.37
N ALA A 385 -5.41 -12.47 5.17
CA ALA A 385 -6.28 -11.31 4.97
C ALA A 385 -7.72 -11.82 4.84
N GLY A 386 -8.56 -11.64 5.87
CA GLY A 386 -9.98 -11.97 5.81
C GLY A 386 -10.60 -11.39 4.53
N ARG A 387 -11.43 -12.21 3.86
CA ARG A 387 -12.11 -11.98 2.57
C ARG A 387 -12.20 -10.50 2.12
N ILE A 388 -11.15 -10.01 1.50
CA ILE A 388 -11.21 -8.82 0.64
C ILE A 388 -11.39 -9.39 -0.77
N PRO A 389 -12.40 -8.97 -1.55
CA PRO A 389 -12.46 -9.29 -2.97
C PRO A 389 -11.33 -8.50 -3.66
N ALA A 390 -10.15 -9.08 -3.68
CA ALA A 390 -8.99 -8.48 -4.34
C ALA A 390 -8.91 -8.99 -5.77
N THR A 391 -8.93 -8.10 -6.72
CA THR A 391 -8.47 -8.39 -8.08
C THR A 391 -6.94 -8.53 -7.99
N THR A 392 -6.46 -9.75 -7.85
CA THR A 392 -5.03 -10.07 -7.72
C THR A 392 -4.47 -10.35 -9.11
N LEU A 393 -3.50 -9.56 -9.56
CA LEU A 393 -2.79 -9.76 -10.81
C LEU A 393 -1.30 -10.02 -10.54
N MET A 394 -0.81 -11.17 -11.03
CA MET A 394 0.64 -11.47 -11.09
C MET A 394 1.11 -11.23 -12.53
N VAL A 395 2.09 -10.35 -12.71
CA VAL A 395 2.67 -10.05 -14.04
C VAL A 395 4.12 -10.50 -14.09
N PRO A 396 4.50 -11.47 -14.93
CA PRO A 396 5.90 -11.82 -15.17
C PRO A 396 6.60 -10.72 -15.98
N LEU A 397 7.81 -10.37 -15.61
CA LEU A 397 8.59 -9.31 -16.30
C LEU A 397 8.96 -9.62 -17.76
N SER A 398 8.89 -10.88 -18.17
CA SER A 398 9.24 -11.30 -19.54
C SER A 398 8.22 -10.90 -20.62
N SER A 399 7.03 -10.42 -20.25
CA SER A 399 5.96 -10.06 -21.19
C SER A 399 5.86 -8.55 -21.46
N ALA A 400 6.72 -7.71 -20.89
CA ALA A 400 6.60 -6.26 -20.93
C ALA A 400 7.50 -5.53 -21.95
N LEU A 401 8.29 -6.22 -22.77
CA LEU A 401 9.12 -5.59 -23.81
C LEU A 401 8.76 -6.12 -25.20
N PRO A 402 8.17 -5.31 -26.10
CA PRO A 402 8.18 -5.59 -27.51
C PRO A 402 9.60 -5.35 -28.02
N GLY A 403 10.22 -6.40 -28.61
CA GLY A 403 11.47 -6.28 -29.32
C GLY A 403 11.35 -5.25 -30.45
N ARG A 404 12.12 -4.20 -30.39
CA ARG A 404 12.42 -3.37 -31.57
C ARG A 404 13.53 -4.07 -32.36
N GLY A 405 13.15 -4.74 -33.44
CA GLY A 405 14.07 -5.05 -34.50
C GLY A 405 14.46 -3.73 -35.18
N PHE A 406 15.74 -3.40 -35.14
CA PHE A 406 16.34 -2.46 -36.08
C PHE A 406 16.62 -3.25 -37.34
N ASP A 407 15.81 -3.08 -38.37
CA ASP A 407 16.23 -3.32 -39.74
C ASP A 407 16.76 -2.01 -40.31
N ALA A 408 18.08 -1.98 -40.46
CA ALA A 408 18.72 -1.06 -41.35
C ALA A 408 18.66 -1.72 -42.75
N ASP A 409 17.92 -1.15 -43.65
CA ASP A 409 18.28 -1.34 -45.06
C ASP A 409 18.11 -0.05 -45.86
N SER A 410 19.11 0.15 -46.67
CA SER A 410 19.46 1.25 -47.52
C SER A 410 18.64 1.27 -48.82
N GLY A 411 18.43 2.44 -49.41
CA GLY A 411 18.50 2.52 -50.87
C GLY A 411 17.36 3.24 -51.57
N HIS A 412 17.76 4.35 -52.10
CA HIS A 412 17.31 5.18 -53.24
C HIS A 412 16.31 6.27 -52.93
#